data_b60733aec6aaf2fe0b993740b0b743cc
#
_entry.id   b60733aec6aaf2fe0b993740b0b743cc
#
_cell.length_a   1.000
_cell.length_b   1.000
_cell.length_c   1.000
_cell.angle_alpha   90.00
_cell.angle_beta   90.00
_cell.angle_gamma   90.00
#
_symmetry.space_group_name_H-M   'P 1'
#
loop_
_entity.id
_entity.type
_entity.pdbx_description
1 polymer ?
#
loop_
_entity_poly.entity_id
_entity_poly.type
_entity_poly.pdbx_seq_one_letter_code
_entity_poly.pdbx_strand_id
1 'polypeptide(L)'
;MSRQTLRAALPVLLAIAGGILLFNLIAFGFGQAPSQALYLAFEGTWGTPYGVGQVLFKATPLLFTGLAFEVALRAGMFNIGAEGQLALASLVGAVVATNLPSGTPAIVALPIVLLVAASTGAAVAFVPAILRVRRGVHEIITAIMVNRIVDAILPWSLATVLGSSSLRTADIPPGAALPRLDRVFPSLSGSAASFAFPLAVIAVFVVVELLRRTRVGREIRWVGLRAEACHAEGIAVERRLLLAMLLSGAVAALAISSTALGYKGYYELGLGAGAGWSGIAVAMLGRGKAVGIVLAAVFLGTLEQAGLAVNARVPKEAMDVLEAALIVLVAVATRVAAKEDAAKRSESETNPPDDKPSLVENVEKEVTS
;
A
#
# COMPACT_ATOMS: atom_id res chain seq x y z
N MET A 1 -20.66 23.93 -6.97
CA MET A 1 -20.61 22.53 -6.50
C MET A 1 -22.04 22.04 -6.34
N SER A 2 -22.40 20.93 -7.00
CA SER A 2 -23.77 20.41 -6.88
C SER A 2 -24.00 19.89 -5.45
N ARG A 3 -25.24 19.90 -4.96
CA ARG A 3 -25.61 19.36 -3.62
C ARG A 3 -25.18 17.88 -3.47
N GLN A 4 -25.05 17.15 -4.55
CA GLN A 4 -24.56 15.75 -4.57
C GLN A 4 -23.05 15.64 -4.32
N THR A 5 -22.22 16.53 -4.90
CA THR A 5 -20.78 16.57 -4.64
C THR A 5 -20.46 16.96 -3.20
N LEU A 6 -21.23 17.88 -2.61
CA LEU A 6 -21.06 18.30 -1.22
C LEU A 6 -21.40 17.17 -0.23
N ARG A 7 -22.47 16.41 -0.49
CA ARG A 7 -22.87 15.26 0.35
C ARG A 7 -21.87 14.10 0.28
N ALA A 8 -21.30 13.83 -0.89
CA ALA A 8 -20.27 12.82 -1.04
C ALA A 8 -18.93 13.20 -0.38
N ALA A 9 -18.63 14.50 -0.30
CA ALA A 9 -17.44 15.02 0.38
C ALA A 9 -17.57 15.12 1.89
N LEU A 10 -18.79 15.27 2.41
CA LEU A 10 -19.06 15.52 3.85
C LEU A 10 -18.44 14.47 4.78
N PRO A 11 -18.56 13.15 4.56
CA PRO A 11 -17.95 12.14 5.43
C PRO A 11 -16.42 12.24 5.44
N VAL A 12 -15.80 12.55 4.31
CA VAL A 12 -14.36 12.74 4.20
C VAL A 12 -13.92 14.00 4.95
N LEU A 13 -14.65 15.09 4.80
CA LEU A 13 -14.38 16.35 5.52
C LEU A 13 -14.53 16.16 7.03
N LEU A 14 -15.55 15.42 7.48
CA LEU A 14 -15.74 15.09 8.89
C LEU A 14 -14.60 14.21 9.43
N ALA A 15 -14.10 13.25 8.63
CA ALA A 15 -12.95 12.44 9.00
C ALA A 15 -11.67 13.28 9.14
N ILE A 16 -11.43 14.22 8.22
CA ILE A 16 -10.30 15.16 8.31
C ILE A 16 -10.44 16.08 9.53
N ALA A 17 -11.61 16.66 9.74
CA ALA A 17 -11.87 17.53 10.89
C ALA A 17 -11.71 16.77 12.21
N GLY A 18 -12.23 15.56 12.30
CA GLY A 18 -12.06 14.67 13.46
C GLY A 18 -10.59 14.32 13.71
N GLY A 19 -9.82 14.09 12.65
CA GLY A 19 -8.38 13.85 12.72
C GLY A 19 -7.60 15.05 13.25
N ILE A 20 -7.90 16.25 12.75
CA ILE A 20 -7.29 17.49 13.24
C ILE A 20 -7.66 17.72 14.71
N LEU A 21 -8.91 17.47 15.07
CA LEU A 21 -9.37 17.59 16.47
C LEU A 21 -8.61 16.62 17.37
N LEU A 22 -8.50 15.35 16.97
CA LEU A 22 -7.79 14.32 17.73
C LEU A 22 -6.29 14.64 17.87
N PHE A 23 -5.66 15.10 16.78
CA PHE A 23 -4.27 15.60 16.82
C PHE A 23 -4.10 16.72 17.84
N ASN A 24 -5.02 17.72 17.84
CA ASN A 24 -4.97 18.83 18.77
C ASN A 24 -5.18 18.39 20.22
N LEU A 25 -6.07 17.41 20.47
CA LEU A 25 -6.30 16.85 21.81
C LEU A 25 -5.05 16.10 22.31
N ILE A 26 -4.42 15.33 21.45
CA ILE A 26 -3.16 14.62 21.79
C ILE A 26 -2.06 15.65 22.09
N ALA A 27 -1.84 16.63 21.19
CA ALA A 27 -0.83 17.67 21.41
C ALA A 27 -1.05 18.42 22.72
N PHE A 28 -2.30 18.80 23.03
CA PHE A 28 -2.66 19.45 24.27
C PHE A 28 -2.41 18.56 25.51
N GLY A 29 -2.71 17.24 25.42
CA GLY A 29 -2.45 16.26 26.48
C GLY A 29 -0.94 16.14 26.83
N PHE A 30 -0.05 16.40 25.87
CA PHE A 30 1.39 16.49 26.08
C PHE A 30 1.89 17.92 26.38
N GLY A 31 1.00 18.83 26.74
CA GLY A 31 1.34 20.22 27.11
C GLY A 31 1.82 21.09 25.97
N GLN A 32 1.54 20.69 24.71
CA GLN A 32 1.92 21.45 23.53
C GLN A 32 0.79 22.37 23.06
N ALA A 33 1.12 23.57 22.62
CA ALA A 33 0.16 24.44 21.95
C ALA A 33 -0.27 23.79 20.61
N PRO A 34 -1.56 23.53 20.37
CA PRO A 34 -2.05 22.87 19.16
C PRO A 34 -1.59 23.55 17.86
N SER A 35 -1.60 24.90 17.83
CA SER A 35 -1.16 25.68 16.68
C SER A 35 0.33 25.46 16.35
N GLN A 36 1.18 25.31 17.36
CA GLN A 36 2.60 25.07 17.19
C GLN A 36 2.88 23.65 16.71
N ALA A 37 2.15 22.65 17.24
CA ALA A 37 2.25 21.26 16.77
C ALA A 37 1.79 21.13 15.32
N LEU A 38 0.68 21.77 14.93
CA LEU A 38 0.20 21.80 13.53
C LEU A 38 1.20 22.51 12.60
N TYR A 39 1.78 23.62 13.03
CA TYR A 39 2.79 24.32 12.24
C TYR A 39 4.02 23.41 11.98
N LEU A 40 4.56 22.76 13.01
CA LEU A 40 5.67 21.83 12.87
C LEU A 40 5.33 20.64 11.98
N ALA A 41 4.13 20.07 12.14
CA ALA A 41 3.66 19.00 11.29
C ALA A 41 3.58 19.43 9.81
N PHE A 42 3.05 20.64 9.54
CA PHE A 42 2.97 21.19 8.18
C PHE A 42 4.36 21.51 7.62
N GLU A 43 5.21 22.20 8.39
CA GLU A 43 6.59 22.55 7.98
C GLU A 43 7.40 21.29 7.67
N GLY A 44 7.32 20.26 8.52
CA GLY A 44 8.04 19.00 8.34
C GLY A 44 7.48 18.10 7.22
N THR A 45 6.35 18.47 6.62
CA THR A 45 5.71 17.71 5.53
C THR A 45 5.62 18.54 4.25
N TRP A 46 4.61 19.38 4.13
CA TRP A 46 4.29 20.14 2.91
C TRP A 46 4.84 21.57 2.90
N GLY A 47 5.27 22.10 4.06
CA GLY A 47 5.78 23.45 4.21
C GLY A 47 7.19 23.66 3.65
N THR A 48 7.96 22.58 3.44
CA THR A 48 9.32 22.65 2.90
C THR A 48 9.53 21.60 1.80
N PRO A 49 10.38 21.87 0.80
CA PRO A 49 10.73 20.87 -0.22
C PRO A 49 11.36 19.61 0.39
N TYR A 50 12.15 19.74 1.45
CA TYR A 50 12.69 18.62 2.22
C TYR A 50 11.55 17.76 2.78
N GLY A 51 10.57 18.36 3.44
CA GLY A 51 9.39 17.67 4.00
C GLY A 51 8.60 16.93 2.91
N VAL A 52 8.36 17.58 1.77
CA VAL A 52 7.73 16.93 0.60
C VAL A 52 8.50 15.69 0.18
N GLY A 53 9.82 15.79 0.06
CA GLY A 53 10.65 14.64 -0.27
C GLY A 53 10.55 13.51 0.76
N GLN A 54 10.49 13.83 2.06
CA GLN A 54 10.30 12.83 3.12
C GLN A 54 8.92 12.16 3.03
N VAL A 55 7.87 12.92 2.74
CA VAL A 55 6.51 12.35 2.50
C VAL A 55 6.54 11.36 1.33
N LEU A 56 7.18 11.71 0.20
CA LEU A 56 7.31 10.82 -0.95
C LEU A 56 8.10 9.54 -0.61
N PHE A 57 9.16 9.67 0.18
CA PHE A 57 9.93 8.53 0.67
C PHE A 57 9.07 7.60 1.52
N LYS A 58 8.33 8.14 2.51
CA LYS A 58 7.43 7.37 3.37
C LYS A 58 6.30 6.72 2.60
N ALA A 59 5.71 7.41 1.63
CA ALA A 59 4.63 6.88 0.79
C ALA A 59 5.09 5.72 -0.11
N THR A 60 6.37 5.65 -0.49
CA THR A 60 6.83 4.68 -1.49
C THR A 60 6.69 3.22 -1.05
N PRO A 61 7.17 2.78 0.13
CA PRO A 61 6.94 1.41 0.58
C PRO A 61 5.45 1.11 0.76
N LEU A 62 4.65 2.09 1.19
CA LEU A 62 3.20 1.97 1.35
C LEU A 62 2.47 1.76 0.01
N LEU A 63 2.98 2.35 -1.09
CA LEU A 63 2.47 2.08 -2.44
C LEU A 63 2.63 0.62 -2.82
N PHE A 64 3.81 0.04 -2.59
CA PHE A 64 4.06 -1.35 -2.93
C PHE A 64 3.28 -2.31 -2.04
N THR A 65 3.26 -2.10 -0.73
CA THR A 65 2.55 -2.98 0.21
C THR A 65 1.03 -2.83 0.09
N GLY A 66 0.51 -1.63 -0.15
CA GLY A 66 -0.90 -1.38 -0.44
C GLY A 66 -1.35 -2.03 -1.74
N LEU A 67 -0.53 -1.91 -2.79
CA LEU A 67 -0.78 -2.60 -4.06
C LEU A 67 -0.74 -4.13 -3.89
N ALA A 68 0.22 -4.65 -3.13
CA ALA A 68 0.34 -6.06 -2.81
C ALA A 68 -0.94 -6.59 -2.12
N PHE A 69 -1.41 -5.88 -1.10
CA PHE A 69 -2.65 -6.25 -0.42
C PHE A 69 -3.85 -6.19 -1.36
N GLU A 70 -3.95 -5.17 -2.21
CA GLU A 70 -5.03 -5.05 -3.21
C GLU A 70 -5.04 -6.24 -4.17
N VAL A 71 -3.87 -6.70 -4.65
CA VAL A 71 -3.77 -7.87 -5.54
C VAL A 71 -4.34 -9.13 -4.88
N ALA A 72 -3.97 -9.40 -3.63
CA ALA A 72 -4.49 -10.54 -2.87
C ALA A 72 -6.01 -10.40 -2.61
N LEU A 73 -6.46 -9.20 -2.22
CA LEU A 73 -7.86 -8.91 -1.93
C LEU A 73 -8.76 -9.14 -3.16
N ARG A 74 -8.26 -8.90 -4.38
CA ARG A 74 -8.98 -9.20 -5.61
C ARG A 74 -9.26 -10.67 -5.82
N ALA A 75 -8.44 -11.55 -5.26
CA ALA A 75 -8.66 -12.99 -5.25
C ALA A 75 -9.50 -13.47 -4.03
N GLY A 76 -9.99 -12.56 -3.18
CA GLY A 76 -10.66 -12.90 -1.93
C GLY A 76 -9.71 -13.41 -0.84
N MET A 77 -8.42 -13.08 -0.92
CA MET A 77 -7.39 -13.46 0.04
C MET A 77 -6.81 -12.23 0.74
N PHE A 78 -6.25 -12.43 1.95
CA PHE A 78 -5.62 -11.39 2.73
C PHE A 78 -4.12 -11.64 2.86
N ASN A 79 -3.30 -10.78 2.23
CA ASN A 79 -1.84 -10.87 2.36
C ASN A 79 -1.32 -10.04 3.55
N ILE A 80 -1.56 -10.52 4.78
CA ILE A 80 -0.96 -9.95 5.99
C ILE A 80 0.54 -10.26 6.07
N GLY A 81 1.05 -11.18 5.23
CA GLY A 81 2.45 -11.53 5.14
C GLY A 81 3.36 -10.48 4.48
N ALA A 82 2.80 -9.38 3.97
CA ALA A 82 3.56 -8.36 3.26
C ALA A 82 4.73 -7.78 4.09
N GLU A 83 4.60 -7.74 5.42
CA GLU A 83 5.67 -7.32 6.34
C GLU A 83 6.91 -8.22 6.24
N GLY A 84 6.75 -9.51 6.43
CA GLY A 84 7.86 -10.48 6.31
C GLY A 84 8.37 -10.63 4.88
N GLN A 85 7.49 -10.52 3.88
CA GLN A 85 7.86 -10.56 2.47
C GLN A 85 8.78 -9.39 2.11
N LEU A 86 8.43 -8.18 2.51
CA LEU A 86 9.26 -6.98 2.35
C LEU A 86 10.59 -7.12 3.08
N ALA A 87 10.55 -7.53 4.36
CA ALA A 87 11.73 -7.57 5.21
C ALA A 87 12.77 -8.59 4.73
N LEU A 88 12.34 -9.84 4.47
CA LEU A 88 13.25 -10.88 3.96
C LEU A 88 13.75 -10.58 2.55
N ALA A 89 12.89 -10.07 1.68
CA ALA A 89 13.27 -9.69 0.33
C ALA A 89 14.27 -8.51 0.32
N SER A 90 14.14 -7.57 1.27
CA SER A 90 15.08 -6.47 1.43
C SER A 90 16.46 -6.97 1.87
N LEU A 91 16.54 -7.93 2.80
CA LEU A 91 17.79 -8.57 3.18
C LEU A 91 18.43 -9.31 2.00
N VAL A 92 17.68 -10.23 1.38
CA VAL A 92 18.21 -11.07 0.28
C VAL A 92 18.62 -10.21 -0.92
N GLY A 93 17.79 -9.23 -1.29
CA GLY A 93 18.11 -8.30 -2.37
C GLY A 93 19.34 -7.45 -2.08
N ALA A 94 19.50 -6.96 -0.84
CA ALA A 94 20.70 -6.22 -0.45
C ALA A 94 21.95 -7.10 -0.48
N VAL A 95 21.88 -8.35 0.01
CA VAL A 95 22.98 -9.31 -0.08
C VAL A 95 23.37 -9.57 -1.53
N VAL A 96 22.41 -9.77 -2.43
CA VAL A 96 22.71 -9.93 -3.87
C VAL A 96 23.36 -8.67 -4.42
N ALA A 97 22.82 -7.49 -4.09
CA ALA A 97 23.36 -6.21 -4.55
C ALA A 97 24.82 -6.00 -4.14
N THR A 98 25.17 -6.36 -2.88
CA THR A 98 26.55 -6.23 -2.36
C THR A 98 27.52 -7.23 -2.99
N ASN A 99 27.05 -8.35 -3.51
CA ASN A 99 27.87 -9.37 -4.16
C ASN A 99 27.97 -9.20 -5.70
N LEU A 100 27.28 -8.22 -6.28
CA LEU A 100 27.47 -7.91 -7.69
C LEU A 100 28.85 -7.29 -7.93
N PRO A 101 29.50 -7.58 -9.08
CA PRO A 101 30.76 -6.94 -9.44
C PRO A 101 30.64 -5.41 -9.40
N SER A 102 31.64 -4.73 -8.83
CA SER A 102 31.63 -3.28 -8.59
C SER A 102 31.44 -2.41 -9.85
N GLY A 103 31.73 -2.99 -11.03
CA GLY A 103 31.53 -2.33 -12.33
C GLY A 103 30.20 -2.63 -13.01
N THR A 104 29.29 -3.36 -12.37
CA THR A 104 27.98 -3.71 -12.98
C THR A 104 27.14 -2.47 -13.24
N PRO A 105 26.73 -2.19 -14.51
CA PRO A 105 25.90 -1.05 -14.81
C PRO A 105 24.52 -1.12 -14.14
N ALA A 106 23.96 0.03 -13.73
CA ALA A 106 22.66 0.09 -13.05
C ALA A 106 21.52 -0.55 -13.85
N ILE A 107 21.57 -0.47 -15.19
CA ILE A 107 20.57 -1.08 -16.06
C ILE A 107 20.53 -2.62 -15.97
N VAL A 108 21.60 -3.24 -15.48
CA VAL A 108 21.70 -4.69 -15.24
C VAL A 108 21.52 -5.02 -13.77
N ALA A 109 22.20 -4.27 -12.88
CA ALA A 109 22.17 -4.51 -11.45
C ALA A 109 20.78 -4.36 -10.85
N LEU A 110 20.07 -3.27 -11.16
CA LEU A 110 18.76 -2.98 -10.58
C LEU A 110 17.70 -4.04 -10.97
N PRO A 111 17.53 -4.42 -12.25
CA PRO A 111 16.60 -5.49 -12.60
C PRO A 111 16.93 -6.83 -11.91
N ILE A 112 18.20 -7.20 -11.79
CA ILE A 112 18.60 -8.44 -11.09
C ILE A 112 18.17 -8.37 -9.62
N VAL A 113 18.53 -7.30 -8.91
CA VAL A 113 18.20 -7.15 -7.50
C VAL A 113 16.69 -7.11 -7.27
N LEU A 114 15.96 -6.37 -8.09
CA LEU A 114 14.49 -6.28 -7.99
C LEU A 114 13.81 -7.62 -8.31
N LEU A 115 14.32 -8.37 -9.29
CA LEU A 115 13.81 -9.70 -9.62
C LEU A 115 14.06 -10.70 -8.48
N VAL A 116 15.26 -10.68 -7.88
CA VAL A 116 15.58 -11.53 -6.73
C VAL A 116 14.70 -11.15 -5.54
N ALA A 117 14.54 -9.87 -5.26
CA ALA A 117 13.64 -9.40 -4.19
C ALA A 117 12.20 -9.86 -4.45
N ALA A 118 11.66 -9.63 -5.65
CA ALA A 118 10.32 -10.07 -6.04
C ALA A 118 10.14 -11.59 -5.91
N SER A 119 11.12 -12.36 -6.34
CA SER A 119 11.11 -13.84 -6.23
C SER A 119 11.13 -14.29 -4.77
N THR A 120 11.91 -13.62 -3.91
CA THR A 120 11.96 -13.88 -2.46
C THR A 120 10.61 -13.58 -1.82
N GLY A 121 10.03 -12.42 -2.09
CA GLY A 121 8.70 -12.08 -1.57
C GLY A 121 7.61 -13.04 -2.04
N ALA A 122 7.64 -13.45 -3.31
CA ALA A 122 6.76 -14.50 -3.85
C ALA A 122 6.95 -15.84 -3.12
N ALA A 123 8.20 -16.25 -2.87
CA ALA A 123 8.51 -17.51 -2.16
C ALA A 123 7.98 -17.49 -0.72
N VAL A 124 8.11 -16.37 -0.02
CA VAL A 124 7.52 -16.18 1.33
C VAL A 124 5.99 -16.24 1.27
N ALA A 125 5.37 -15.59 0.29
CA ALA A 125 3.93 -15.60 0.09
C ALA A 125 3.38 -16.97 -0.35
N PHE A 126 4.21 -17.81 -0.96
CA PHE A 126 3.83 -19.15 -1.38
C PHE A 126 3.41 -20.03 -0.21
N VAL A 127 4.07 -19.89 0.96
CA VAL A 127 3.81 -20.74 2.14
C VAL A 127 2.35 -20.60 2.62
N PRO A 128 1.82 -19.40 2.97
CA PRO A 128 0.42 -19.27 3.35
C PRO A 128 -0.54 -19.60 2.20
N ALA A 129 -0.16 -19.30 0.95
CA ALA A 129 -1.00 -19.58 -0.21
C ALA A 129 -1.19 -21.10 -0.43
N ILE A 130 -0.14 -21.90 -0.39
CA ILE A 130 -0.23 -23.33 -0.61
C ILE A 130 -0.94 -24.07 0.52
N LEU A 131 -0.78 -23.60 1.76
CA LEU A 131 -1.50 -24.13 2.91
C LEU A 131 -3.01 -23.81 2.82
N ARG A 132 -3.36 -22.62 2.35
CA ARG A 132 -4.76 -22.26 2.07
C ARG A 132 -5.37 -23.15 1.01
N VAL A 133 -4.70 -23.31 -0.13
CA VAL A 133 -5.20 -24.04 -1.28
C VAL A 133 -5.28 -25.56 -1.01
N ARG A 134 -4.24 -26.15 -0.40
CA ARG A 134 -4.16 -27.61 -0.23
C ARG A 134 -4.77 -28.12 1.07
N ARG A 135 -4.80 -27.33 2.12
CA ARG A 135 -5.21 -27.75 3.47
C ARG A 135 -6.39 -26.95 4.03
N GLY A 136 -6.85 -25.92 3.32
CA GLY A 136 -7.94 -25.06 3.77
C GLY A 136 -7.59 -24.18 4.98
N VAL A 137 -6.30 -24.12 5.39
CA VAL A 137 -5.85 -23.30 6.51
C VAL A 137 -6.01 -21.83 6.16
N HIS A 138 -6.52 -21.03 7.09
CA HIS A 138 -6.75 -19.60 6.83
C HIS A 138 -5.40 -18.88 6.62
N GLU A 139 -5.26 -18.19 5.49
CA GLU A 139 -4.02 -17.53 5.07
C GLU A 139 -3.53 -16.47 6.06
N ILE A 140 -4.42 -15.79 6.78
CA ILE A 140 -4.08 -14.80 7.81
C ILE A 140 -3.22 -15.41 8.90
N ILE A 141 -3.64 -16.57 9.43
CA ILE A 141 -2.93 -17.24 10.55
C ILE A 141 -1.53 -17.67 10.09
N THR A 142 -1.47 -18.32 8.94
CA THR A 142 -0.20 -18.80 8.40
C THR A 142 0.74 -17.66 7.99
N ALA A 143 0.21 -16.55 7.47
CA ALA A 143 0.99 -15.38 7.14
C ALA A 143 1.59 -14.70 8.38
N ILE A 144 0.81 -14.58 9.47
CA ILE A 144 1.33 -14.06 10.76
C ILE A 144 2.44 -14.97 11.30
N MET A 145 2.26 -16.28 11.23
CA MET A 145 3.32 -17.24 11.67
C MET A 145 4.59 -17.10 10.82
N VAL A 146 4.45 -16.96 9.49
CA VAL A 146 5.59 -16.74 8.59
C VAL A 146 6.29 -15.41 8.90
N ASN A 147 5.55 -14.33 9.19
CA ASN A 147 6.16 -13.07 9.63
C ASN A 147 7.03 -13.27 10.87
N ARG A 148 6.53 -14.01 11.89
CA ARG A 148 7.32 -14.30 13.11
C ARG A 148 8.57 -15.14 12.85
N ILE A 149 8.49 -16.09 11.91
CA ILE A 149 9.66 -16.86 11.46
C ILE A 149 10.68 -15.93 10.79
N VAL A 150 10.23 -15.04 9.92
CA VAL A 150 11.09 -14.04 9.27
C VAL A 150 11.72 -13.12 10.31
N ASP A 151 10.94 -12.60 11.28
CA ASP A 151 11.44 -11.76 12.38
C ASP A 151 12.59 -12.42 13.15
N ALA A 152 12.59 -13.76 13.27
CA ALA A 152 13.66 -14.52 13.91
C ALA A 152 14.86 -14.79 12.96
N ILE A 153 14.57 -15.03 11.68
CA ILE A 153 15.61 -15.32 10.67
C ILE A 153 16.48 -14.09 10.39
N LEU A 154 15.90 -12.89 10.37
CA LEU A 154 16.60 -11.66 9.98
C LEU A 154 17.81 -11.36 10.91
N PRO A 155 17.67 -11.21 12.23
CA PRO A 155 18.81 -10.93 13.11
C PRO A 155 19.80 -12.09 13.15
N TRP A 156 19.33 -13.35 13.10
CA TRP A 156 20.19 -14.52 13.02
C TRP A 156 21.04 -14.48 11.73
N SER A 157 20.44 -14.21 10.58
CA SER A 157 21.17 -14.14 9.31
C SER A 157 22.21 -13.03 9.31
N LEU A 158 21.85 -11.83 9.83
CA LEU A 158 22.76 -10.69 9.89
C LEU A 158 23.93 -10.97 10.85
N ALA A 159 23.65 -11.49 12.05
CA ALA A 159 24.67 -11.71 13.06
C ALA A 159 25.54 -12.93 12.76
N THR A 160 24.93 -14.07 12.37
CA THR A 160 25.63 -15.36 12.30
C THR A 160 26.12 -15.65 10.89
N VAL A 161 25.28 -15.44 9.86
CA VAL A 161 25.64 -15.77 8.47
C VAL A 161 26.53 -14.68 7.86
N LEU A 162 26.18 -13.41 8.08
CA LEU A 162 26.93 -12.28 7.56
C LEU A 162 27.99 -11.73 8.55
N GLY A 163 28.03 -12.21 9.78
CA GLY A 163 29.01 -11.80 10.79
C GLY A 163 28.93 -10.32 11.19
N SER A 164 27.76 -9.69 11.00
CA SER A 164 27.57 -8.25 11.22
C SER A 164 27.17 -7.95 12.66
N SER A 165 28.08 -7.35 13.45
CA SER A 165 27.79 -6.88 14.80
C SER A 165 26.78 -5.72 14.85
N SER A 166 26.69 -4.94 13.78
CA SER A 166 25.76 -3.81 13.65
C SER A 166 24.41 -4.18 13.05
N LEU A 167 24.13 -5.48 12.84
CA LEU A 167 22.90 -6.01 12.26
C LEU A 167 22.51 -5.33 10.93
N ARG A 168 23.52 -5.09 10.08
CA ARG A 168 23.32 -4.55 8.73
C ARG A 168 24.16 -5.31 7.69
N THR A 169 23.79 -5.20 6.41
CA THR A 169 24.59 -5.70 5.30
C THR A 169 25.78 -4.78 5.03
N ALA A 170 26.72 -5.20 4.21
CA ALA A 170 27.70 -4.31 3.59
C ALA A 170 27.01 -3.24 2.72
N ASP A 171 27.77 -2.20 2.37
CA ASP A 171 27.26 -1.11 1.55
C ASP A 171 27.02 -1.58 0.11
N ILE A 172 25.86 -1.19 -0.44
CA ILE A 172 25.44 -1.53 -1.81
C ILE A 172 26.25 -0.69 -2.79
N PRO A 173 26.87 -1.31 -3.82
CA PRO A 173 27.62 -0.57 -4.84
C PRO A 173 26.74 0.49 -5.53
N PRO A 174 27.31 1.65 -5.93
CA PRO A 174 26.56 2.72 -6.59
C PRO A 174 25.79 2.28 -7.84
N GLY A 175 26.28 1.26 -8.56
CA GLY A 175 25.61 0.67 -9.72
C GLY A 175 24.31 -0.07 -9.38
N ALA A 176 24.15 -0.53 -8.14
CA ALA A 176 22.92 -1.19 -7.68
C ALA A 176 22.02 -0.26 -6.83
N ALA A 177 22.44 0.98 -6.60
CA ALA A 177 21.66 1.98 -5.88
C ALA A 177 20.72 2.75 -6.82
N LEU A 178 19.49 3.02 -6.36
CA LEU A 178 18.57 3.91 -7.09
C LEU A 178 18.95 5.37 -6.85
N PRO A 179 19.00 6.18 -7.92
CA PRO A 179 19.32 7.60 -7.76
C PRO A 179 18.26 8.30 -6.91
N ARG A 180 18.70 9.30 -6.13
CA ARG A 180 17.81 10.20 -5.40
C ARG A 180 17.19 11.21 -6.34
N LEU A 181 16.00 11.70 -5.99
CA LEU A 181 15.29 12.72 -6.77
C LEU A 181 15.98 14.08 -6.74
N ASP A 182 16.81 14.36 -5.75
CA ASP A 182 17.57 15.61 -5.65
C ASP A 182 18.56 15.83 -6.82
N ARG A 183 18.96 14.77 -7.51
CA ARG A 183 19.77 14.88 -8.74
C ARG A 183 19.04 15.61 -9.88
N VAL A 184 17.71 15.54 -9.91
CA VAL A 184 16.87 16.18 -10.93
C VAL A 184 16.16 17.41 -10.37
N PHE A 185 15.78 17.35 -9.10
CA PHE A 185 15.11 18.42 -8.36
C PHE A 185 15.97 18.86 -7.18
N PRO A 186 16.91 19.80 -7.38
CA PRO A 186 17.83 20.25 -6.32
C PRO A 186 17.13 20.79 -5.06
N SER A 187 15.88 21.27 -5.21
CA SER A 187 15.04 21.70 -4.10
C SER A 187 14.76 20.59 -3.07
N LEU A 188 14.77 19.31 -3.48
CA LEU A 188 14.58 18.15 -2.61
C LEU A 188 15.87 17.70 -1.91
N SER A 189 16.95 18.48 -2.01
CA SER A 189 18.25 18.14 -1.42
C SER A 189 18.13 17.78 0.06
N GLY A 190 18.88 16.74 0.47
CA GLY A 190 18.85 16.22 1.84
C GLY A 190 17.67 15.28 2.14
N SER A 191 16.63 15.24 1.31
CA SER A 191 15.51 14.30 1.50
C SER A 191 15.88 12.87 1.09
N ALA A 192 15.11 11.89 1.59
CA ALA A 192 15.26 10.48 1.25
C ALA A 192 14.51 10.08 -0.03
N ALA A 193 13.84 11.01 -0.71
CA ALA A 193 13.10 10.74 -1.94
C ALA A 193 14.02 10.24 -3.05
N SER A 194 13.59 9.15 -3.71
CA SER A 194 14.35 8.53 -4.80
C SER A 194 13.44 8.20 -5.99
N PHE A 195 14.03 7.76 -7.10
CA PHE A 195 13.29 7.27 -8.26
C PHE A 195 12.43 6.04 -7.97
N ALA A 196 12.49 5.49 -6.74
CA ALA A 196 11.55 4.47 -6.29
C ALA A 196 10.11 4.97 -6.23
N PHE A 197 9.86 6.27 -5.93
CA PHE A 197 8.50 6.81 -5.89
C PHE A 197 7.81 6.78 -7.26
N PRO A 198 8.34 7.38 -8.32
CA PRO A 198 7.72 7.26 -9.64
C PRO A 198 7.63 5.81 -10.13
N LEU A 199 8.61 4.95 -9.81
CA LEU A 199 8.56 3.52 -10.11
C LEU A 199 7.36 2.86 -9.40
N ALA A 200 7.13 3.15 -8.13
CA ALA A 200 6.00 2.63 -7.37
C ALA A 200 4.65 3.11 -7.94
N VAL A 201 4.55 4.39 -8.30
CA VAL A 201 3.34 4.95 -8.94
C VAL A 201 3.07 4.23 -10.27
N ILE A 202 4.07 4.07 -11.12
CA ILE A 202 3.94 3.34 -12.39
C ILE A 202 3.51 1.89 -12.11
N ALA A 203 4.12 1.21 -11.12
CA ALA A 203 3.76 -0.16 -10.75
C ALA A 203 2.29 -0.26 -10.32
N VAL A 204 1.77 0.70 -9.54
CA VAL A 204 0.36 0.75 -9.14
C VAL A 204 -0.55 0.81 -10.36
N PHE A 205 -0.30 1.72 -11.30
CA PHE A 205 -1.12 1.84 -12.51
C PHE A 205 -1.03 0.61 -13.39
N VAL A 206 0.18 0.08 -13.62
CA VAL A 206 0.41 -1.11 -14.45
C VAL A 206 -0.29 -2.34 -13.86
N VAL A 207 -0.09 -2.63 -12.57
CA VAL A 207 -0.67 -3.83 -11.95
C VAL A 207 -2.18 -3.74 -11.85
N VAL A 208 -2.75 -2.58 -11.47
CA VAL A 208 -4.20 -2.39 -11.43
C VAL A 208 -4.79 -2.56 -12.83
N GLU A 209 -4.13 -2.04 -13.87
CA GLU A 209 -4.61 -2.19 -15.24
C GLU A 209 -4.46 -3.61 -15.78
N LEU A 210 -3.36 -4.32 -15.45
CA LEU A 210 -3.20 -5.73 -15.76
C LEU A 210 -4.30 -6.58 -15.12
N LEU A 211 -4.63 -6.32 -13.85
CA LEU A 211 -5.74 -7.00 -13.17
C LEU A 211 -7.10 -6.71 -13.82
N ARG A 212 -7.26 -5.53 -14.43
CA ARG A 212 -8.52 -5.14 -15.10
C ARG A 212 -8.64 -5.69 -16.51
N ARG A 213 -7.58 -5.62 -17.32
CA ARG A 213 -7.63 -5.90 -18.77
C ARG A 213 -7.22 -7.30 -19.16
N THR A 214 -6.32 -7.97 -18.40
CA THR A 214 -5.84 -9.30 -18.79
C THR A 214 -6.87 -10.38 -18.44
N ARG A 215 -6.82 -11.50 -19.17
CA ARG A 215 -7.63 -12.68 -18.86
C ARG A 215 -7.35 -13.20 -17.45
N VAL A 216 -6.07 -13.32 -17.11
CA VAL A 216 -5.63 -13.80 -15.79
C VAL A 216 -6.13 -12.87 -14.67
N GLY A 217 -6.02 -11.54 -14.84
CA GLY A 217 -6.52 -10.59 -13.87
C GLY A 217 -8.03 -10.61 -13.70
N ARG A 218 -8.79 -10.83 -14.78
CA ARG A 218 -10.25 -11.02 -14.70
C ARG A 218 -10.60 -12.29 -13.95
N GLU A 219 -9.95 -13.42 -14.26
CA GLU A 219 -10.18 -14.69 -13.59
C GLU A 219 -9.85 -14.59 -12.09
N ILE A 220 -8.76 -13.92 -11.69
CA ILE A 220 -8.42 -13.63 -10.28
C ILE A 220 -9.59 -12.90 -9.60
N ARG A 221 -10.14 -11.86 -10.23
CA ARG A 221 -11.27 -11.10 -9.65
C ARG A 221 -12.56 -11.92 -9.58
N TRP A 222 -12.86 -12.74 -10.58
CA TRP A 222 -14.03 -13.61 -10.57
C TRP A 222 -13.93 -14.67 -9.47
N VAL A 223 -12.76 -15.27 -9.28
CA VAL A 223 -12.49 -16.21 -8.18
C VAL A 223 -12.74 -15.55 -6.82
N GLY A 224 -12.30 -14.30 -6.64
CA GLY A 224 -12.54 -13.55 -5.41
C GLY A 224 -14.01 -13.19 -5.18
N LEU A 225 -14.82 -13.10 -6.23
CA LEU A 225 -16.26 -12.83 -6.11
C LEU A 225 -17.07 -14.10 -5.80
N ARG A 226 -16.86 -15.19 -6.58
CA ARG A 226 -17.57 -16.47 -6.44
C ARG A 226 -16.70 -17.63 -6.94
N ALA A 227 -15.89 -18.21 -6.07
CA ALA A 227 -15.01 -19.32 -6.39
C ALA A 227 -15.76 -20.56 -6.92
N GLU A 228 -16.91 -20.88 -6.35
CA GLU A 228 -17.75 -22.04 -6.76
C GLU A 228 -18.24 -21.91 -8.20
N ALA A 229 -18.74 -20.73 -8.59
CA ALA A 229 -19.17 -20.47 -9.95
C ALA A 229 -18.02 -20.57 -10.95
N CYS A 230 -16.84 -20.04 -10.58
CA CYS A 230 -15.63 -20.14 -11.38
C CYS A 230 -15.20 -21.60 -11.59
N HIS A 231 -15.35 -22.45 -10.56
CA HIS A 231 -15.02 -23.87 -10.66
C HIS A 231 -15.98 -24.58 -11.64
N ALA A 232 -17.29 -24.28 -11.59
CA ALA A 232 -18.27 -24.81 -12.54
C ALA A 232 -17.98 -24.40 -13.99
N GLU A 233 -17.44 -23.21 -14.22
CA GLU A 233 -17.01 -22.70 -15.53
C GLU A 233 -15.61 -23.19 -15.97
N GLY A 234 -15.01 -24.14 -15.22
CA GLY A 234 -13.70 -24.73 -15.56
C GLY A 234 -12.51 -23.81 -15.29
N ILE A 235 -12.65 -22.73 -14.53
CA ILE A 235 -11.54 -21.88 -14.11
C ILE A 235 -10.77 -22.60 -12.99
N ALA A 236 -9.44 -22.70 -13.14
CA ALA A 236 -8.56 -23.33 -12.15
C ALA A 236 -8.41 -22.42 -10.91
N VAL A 237 -9.40 -22.43 -10.01
CA VAL A 237 -9.51 -21.57 -8.82
C VAL A 237 -8.22 -21.59 -8.01
N GLU A 238 -7.72 -22.76 -7.65
CA GLU A 238 -6.50 -22.94 -6.85
C GLU A 238 -5.28 -22.26 -7.47
N ARG A 239 -5.11 -22.39 -8.78
CA ARG A 239 -4.00 -21.73 -9.50
C ARG A 239 -4.13 -20.22 -9.48
N ARG A 240 -5.36 -19.66 -9.52
CA ARG A 240 -5.59 -18.22 -9.48
C ARG A 240 -5.35 -17.65 -8.09
N LEU A 241 -5.72 -18.38 -7.03
CA LEU A 241 -5.42 -18.03 -5.65
C LEU A 241 -3.91 -18.02 -5.40
N LEU A 242 -3.20 -19.09 -5.80
CA LEU A 242 -1.74 -19.16 -5.68
C LEU A 242 -1.08 -18.01 -6.43
N LEU A 243 -1.44 -17.79 -7.69
CA LEU A 243 -0.86 -16.73 -8.51
C LEU A 243 -1.08 -15.34 -7.91
N ALA A 244 -2.27 -15.05 -7.40
CA ALA A 244 -2.57 -13.78 -6.76
C ALA A 244 -1.69 -13.53 -5.53
N MET A 245 -1.49 -14.53 -4.68
CA MET A 245 -0.62 -14.41 -3.51
C MET A 245 0.86 -14.28 -3.90
N LEU A 246 1.33 -15.04 -4.89
CA LEU A 246 2.71 -14.91 -5.39
C LEU A 246 2.98 -13.52 -5.97
N LEU A 247 2.06 -13.00 -6.78
CA LEU A 247 2.13 -11.64 -7.32
C LEU A 247 2.09 -10.59 -6.21
N SER A 248 1.23 -10.80 -5.21
CA SER A 248 1.15 -9.93 -4.04
C SER A 248 2.47 -9.88 -3.29
N GLY A 249 3.09 -11.03 -2.99
CA GLY A 249 4.38 -11.08 -2.33
C GLY A 249 5.52 -10.47 -3.15
N ALA A 250 5.53 -10.73 -4.46
CA ALA A 250 6.49 -10.13 -5.38
C ALA A 250 6.41 -8.60 -5.37
N VAL A 251 5.19 -8.05 -5.38
CA VAL A 251 4.96 -6.59 -5.36
C VAL A 251 5.39 -5.99 -4.02
N ALA A 252 5.03 -6.62 -2.87
CA ALA A 252 5.44 -6.14 -1.55
C ALA A 252 6.98 -6.02 -1.43
N ALA A 253 7.68 -7.00 -1.98
CA ALA A 253 9.15 -7.06 -1.98
C ALA A 253 9.83 -5.92 -2.74
N LEU A 254 9.15 -5.30 -3.72
CA LEU A 254 9.69 -4.16 -4.48
C LEU A 254 9.88 -2.90 -3.62
N ALA A 255 9.34 -2.88 -2.40
CA ALA A 255 9.59 -1.79 -1.44
C ALA A 255 11.08 -1.64 -1.07
N ILE A 256 11.93 -2.67 -1.29
CA ILE A 256 13.40 -2.56 -1.20
C ILE A 256 13.93 -1.38 -2.03
N SER A 257 13.28 -1.07 -3.15
CA SER A 257 13.66 0.01 -4.06
C SER A 257 13.74 1.36 -3.37
N SER A 258 12.86 1.65 -2.40
CA SER A 258 12.87 2.91 -1.66
C SER A 258 13.74 2.85 -0.42
N THR A 259 13.81 1.72 0.25
CA THR A 259 14.49 1.55 1.54
C THR A 259 16.00 1.34 1.37
N ALA A 260 16.42 0.12 1.05
CA ALA A 260 17.84 -0.20 0.94
C ALA A 260 18.49 0.39 -0.32
N LEU A 261 17.84 0.30 -1.49
CA LEU A 261 18.44 0.76 -2.75
C LEU A 261 18.35 2.28 -2.95
N GLY A 262 17.26 2.92 -2.50
CA GLY A 262 16.99 4.35 -2.78
C GLY A 262 17.38 5.29 -1.66
N TYR A 263 17.60 4.82 -0.44
CA TYR A 263 17.85 5.66 0.73
C TYR A 263 19.13 5.30 1.47
N LYS A 264 19.17 4.13 2.15
CA LYS A 264 20.27 3.79 3.05
C LYS A 264 21.56 3.38 2.33
N GLY A 265 21.44 2.69 1.19
CA GLY A 265 22.59 2.06 0.52
C GLY A 265 23.06 0.77 1.20
N TYR A 266 22.29 0.24 2.14
CA TYR A 266 22.45 -1.06 2.80
C TYR A 266 21.11 -1.49 3.41
N TYR A 267 20.98 -2.75 3.78
CA TYR A 267 19.88 -3.20 4.61
C TYR A 267 20.33 -3.21 6.09
N GLU A 268 19.48 -2.73 6.97
CA GLU A 268 19.63 -2.84 8.43
C GLU A 268 18.35 -3.44 9.03
N LEU A 269 18.48 -4.09 10.18
CA LEU A 269 17.34 -4.68 10.87
C LEU A 269 16.27 -3.62 11.19
N GLY A 270 15.02 -3.91 10.82
CA GLY A 270 13.90 -2.98 11.01
C GLY A 270 13.71 -1.96 9.88
N LEU A 271 14.54 -1.97 8.84
CA LEU A 271 14.38 -1.05 7.71
C LEU A 271 13.08 -1.36 6.95
N GLY A 272 12.15 -0.39 6.93
CA GLY A 272 10.83 -0.54 6.31
C GLY A 272 9.78 -1.24 7.18
N ALA A 273 10.10 -1.53 8.46
CA ALA A 273 9.16 -2.14 9.40
C ALA A 273 7.88 -1.31 9.57
N GLY A 274 6.75 -2.01 9.63
CA GLY A 274 5.41 -1.39 9.71
C GLY A 274 4.74 -1.13 8.38
N ALA A 275 5.51 -0.98 7.27
CA ALA A 275 4.95 -0.66 5.97
C ALA A 275 4.01 -1.76 5.43
N GLY A 276 4.26 -3.03 5.77
CA GLY A 276 3.36 -4.14 5.41
C GLY A 276 1.99 -4.02 6.08
N TRP A 277 1.94 -3.57 7.32
CA TRP A 277 0.71 -3.35 8.07
C TRP A 277 -0.03 -2.11 7.58
N SER A 278 0.64 -0.97 7.45
CA SER A 278 0.06 0.28 6.93
C SER A 278 -0.42 0.12 5.48
N GLY A 279 0.19 -0.78 4.69
CA GLY A 279 -0.26 -1.13 3.35
C GLY A 279 -1.69 -1.67 3.30
N ILE A 280 -2.17 -2.36 4.34
CA ILE A 280 -3.56 -2.80 4.45
C ILE A 280 -4.50 -1.59 4.44
N ALA A 281 -4.17 -0.58 5.23
CA ALA A 281 -4.95 0.66 5.27
C ALA A 281 -4.94 1.39 3.92
N VAL A 282 -3.78 1.46 3.26
CA VAL A 282 -3.66 2.04 1.90
C VAL A 282 -4.59 1.35 0.91
N ALA A 283 -4.61 0.01 0.87
CA ALA A 283 -5.47 -0.73 -0.05
C ALA A 283 -6.96 -0.50 0.26
N MET A 284 -7.34 -0.53 1.54
CA MET A 284 -8.73 -0.31 1.96
C MET A 284 -9.21 1.11 1.63
N LEU A 285 -8.39 2.12 1.89
CA LEU A 285 -8.69 3.52 1.55
C LEU A 285 -8.68 3.75 0.03
N GLY A 286 -7.77 3.07 -0.69
CA GLY A 286 -7.64 3.15 -2.14
C GLY A 286 -8.81 2.56 -2.92
N ARG A 287 -9.63 1.69 -2.29
CA ARG A 287 -10.87 1.10 -2.82
C ARG A 287 -10.70 0.49 -4.22
N GLY A 288 -9.55 -0.14 -4.46
CA GLY A 288 -9.24 -0.81 -5.70
C GLY A 288 -9.02 0.07 -6.93
N LYS A 289 -8.85 1.37 -6.73
CA LYS A 289 -8.53 2.34 -7.80
C LYS A 289 -7.07 2.74 -7.69
N ALA A 290 -6.33 2.76 -8.81
CA ALA A 290 -4.91 3.15 -8.82
C ALA A 290 -4.69 4.53 -8.19
N VAL A 291 -5.46 5.53 -8.60
CA VAL A 291 -5.39 6.89 -8.02
C VAL A 291 -5.70 6.87 -6.53
N GLY A 292 -6.69 6.05 -6.10
CA GLY A 292 -7.03 5.91 -4.69
C GLY A 292 -5.88 5.36 -3.86
N ILE A 293 -5.18 4.32 -4.36
CA ILE A 293 -4.00 3.73 -3.69
C ILE A 293 -2.89 4.78 -3.57
N VAL A 294 -2.63 5.55 -4.65
CA VAL A 294 -1.60 6.61 -4.61
C VAL A 294 -1.94 7.69 -3.59
N LEU A 295 -3.17 8.18 -3.60
CA LEU A 295 -3.60 9.21 -2.65
C LEU A 295 -3.58 8.71 -1.20
N ALA A 296 -4.01 7.47 -0.97
CA ALA A 296 -3.98 6.85 0.36
C ALA A 296 -2.54 6.68 0.88
N ALA A 297 -1.62 6.21 0.04
CA ALA A 297 -0.21 6.06 0.41
C ALA A 297 0.46 7.40 0.72
N VAL A 298 0.20 8.44 -0.08
CA VAL A 298 0.71 9.79 0.18
C VAL A 298 0.10 10.36 1.47
N PHE A 299 -1.18 10.13 1.71
CA PHE A 299 -1.85 10.55 2.94
C PHE A 299 -1.24 9.91 4.18
N LEU A 300 -1.09 8.56 4.20
CA LEU A 300 -0.45 7.87 5.33
C LEU A 300 1.03 8.23 5.47
N GLY A 301 1.77 8.35 4.35
CA GLY A 301 3.14 8.85 4.37
C GLY A 301 3.26 10.28 4.92
N THR A 302 2.24 11.12 4.72
CA THR A 302 2.15 12.45 5.35
C THR A 302 1.96 12.32 6.86
N LEU A 303 1.09 11.42 7.32
CA LEU A 303 0.87 11.20 8.76
C LEU A 303 2.13 10.67 9.45
N GLU A 304 2.80 9.67 8.87
CA GLU A 304 4.07 9.16 9.39
C GLU A 304 5.14 10.26 9.48
N GLN A 305 5.26 11.08 8.44
CA GLN A 305 6.25 12.17 8.42
C GLN A 305 5.86 13.31 9.38
N ALA A 306 4.57 13.64 9.50
CA ALA A 306 4.09 14.61 10.48
C ALA A 306 4.38 14.14 11.91
N GLY A 307 4.17 12.85 12.19
CA GLY A 307 4.52 12.25 13.47
C GLY A 307 6.00 12.40 13.82
N LEU A 308 6.89 12.16 12.85
CA LEU A 308 8.33 12.36 13.05
C LEU A 308 8.70 13.85 13.25
N ALA A 309 8.03 14.77 12.56
CA ALA A 309 8.28 16.20 12.68
C ALA A 309 7.95 16.74 14.08
N VAL A 310 6.93 16.17 14.72
CA VAL A 310 6.51 16.58 16.08
C VAL A 310 7.09 15.71 17.20
N ASN A 311 7.86 14.67 16.88
CA ASN A 311 8.33 13.65 17.83
C ASN A 311 9.17 14.19 18.99
N ALA A 312 9.84 15.32 18.80
CA ALA A 312 10.56 15.99 19.90
C ALA A 312 9.65 16.52 21.01
N ARG A 313 8.34 16.64 20.76
CA ARG A 313 7.34 17.23 21.65
C ARG A 313 6.17 16.30 21.96
N VAL A 314 5.78 15.46 21.02
CA VAL A 314 4.71 14.47 21.14
C VAL A 314 5.32 13.11 20.78
N PRO A 315 5.34 12.14 21.68
CA PRO A 315 5.91 10.82 21.42
C PRO A 315 5.33 10.18 20.15
N LYS A 316 6.19 9.46 19.41
CA LYS A 316 5.77 8.80 18.16
C LYS A 316 4.61 7.84 18.38
N GLU A 317 4.59 7.13 19.51
CA GLU A 317 3.55 6.16 19.88
C GLU A 317 2.16 6.82 19.94
N ALA A 318 2.09 8.07 20.39
CA ALA A 318 0.84 8.84 20.40
C ALA A 318 0.39 9.20 18.97
N MET A 319 1.35 9.44 18.08
CA MET A 319 1.06 9.66 16.66
C MET A 319 0.66 8.38 15.94
N ASP A 320 1.20 7.23 16.31
CA ASP A 320 0.78 5.92 15.79
C ASP A 320 -0.68 5.61 16.19
N VAL A 321 -1.09 5.99 17.42
CA VAL A 321 -2.50 5.90 17.86
C VAL A 321 -3.40 6.85 17.04
N LEU A 322 -2.93 8.07 16.76
CA LEU A 322 -3.65 9.00 15.90
C LEU A 322 -3.85 8.43 14.49
N GLU A 323 -2.79 7.86 13.91
CA GLU A 323 -2.84 7.24 12.59
C GLU A 323 -3.87 6.10 12.56
N ALA A 324 -3.84 5.21 13.54
CA ALA A 324 -4.81 4.12 13.66
C ALA A 324 -6.25 4.63 13.78
N ALA A 325 -6.47 5.65 14.62
CA ALA A 325 -7.79 6.28 14.79
C ALA A 325 -8.28 6.95 13.49
N LEU A 326 -7.40 7.63 12.76
CA LEU A 326 -7.70 8.24 11.46
C LEU A 326 -8.07 7.21 10.40
N ILE A 327 -7.35 6.08 10.33
CA ILE A 327 -7.66 4.98 9.43
C ILE A 327 -9.08 4.46 9.70
N VAL A 328 -9.42 4.22 10.96
CA VAL A 328 -10.77 3.77 11.36
C VAL A 328 -11.82 4.82 11.00
N LEU A 329 -11.57 6.08 11.31
CA LEU A 329 -12.50 7.18 11.05
C LEU A 329 -12.80 7.33 9.56
N VAL A 330 -11.77 7.31 8.71
CA VAL A 330 -11.92 7.38 7.25
C VAL A 330 -12.61 6.13 6.71
N ALA A 331 -12.29 4.94 7.22
CA ALA A 331 -12.94 3.70 6.82
C ALA A 331 -14.44 3.70 7.15
N VAL A 332 -14.82 4.18 8.33
CA VAL A 332 -16.23 4.34 8.73
C VAL A 332 -16.92 5.38 7.85
N ALA A 333 -16.32 6.55 7.67
CA ALA A 333 -16.87 7.63 6.86
C ALA A 333 -17.14 7.19 5.41
N THR A 334 -16.20 6.45 4.81
CA THR A 334 -16.35 5.93 3.44
C THR A 334 -17.41 4.84 3.34
N ARG A 335 -17.60 4.01 4.37
CA ARG A 335 -18.68 3.01 4.42
C ARG A 335 -20.05 3.65 4.53
N VAL A 336 -20.19 4.66 5.39
CA VAL A 336 -21.45 5.40 5.55
C VAL A 336 -21.85 6.05 4.23
N ALA A 337 -20.91 6.75 3.56
CA ALA A 337 -21.16 7.36 2.26
C ALA A 337 -21.59 6.33 1.20
N ALA A 338 -20.92 5.17 1.15
CA ALA A 338 -21.28 4.10 0.20
C ALA A 338 -22.67 3.50 0.44
N LYS A 339 -23.08 3.37 1.71
CA LYS A 339 -24.38 2.86 2.10
C LYS A 339 -25.51 3.84 1.73
N GLU A 340 -25.29 5.14 1.92
CA GLU A 340 -26.23 6.18 1.50
C GLU A 340 -26.41 6.22 -0.02
N ASP A 341 -25.32 6.06 -0.78
CA ASP A 341 -25.39 6.02 -2.25
C ASP A 341 -26.13 4.77 -2.76
N ALA A 342 -25.97 3.62 -2.09
CA ALA A 342 -26.68 2.40 -2.43
C ALA A 342 -28.18 2.51 -2.11
N ALA A 343 -28.54 3.08 -0.95
CA ALA A 343 -29.94 3.31 -0.57
C ALA A 343 -30.68 4.20 -1.58
N LYS A 344 -30.03 5.28 -2.03
CA LYS A 344 -30.60 6.20 -3.03
C LYS A 344 -30.78 5.55 -4.41
N ARG A 345 -29.90 4.65 -4.81
CA ARG A 345 -30.06 3.89 -6.06
C ARG A 345 -31.28 2.97 -5.99
N SER A 346 -31.48 2.28 -4.87
CA SER A 346 -32.65 1.44 -4.69
C SER A 346 -33.96 2.26 -4.65
N GLU A 347 -33.95 3.44 -4.06
CA GLU A 347 -35.11 4.36 -4.07
C GLU A 347 -35.43 4.87 -5.48
N SER A 348 -34.40 5.19 -6.29
CA SER A 348 -34.60 5.63 -7.69
C SER A 348 -35.03 4.51 -8.63
N GLU A 349 -34.71 3.25 -8.31
CA GLU A 349 -35.17 2.09 -9.06
C GLU A 349 -36.61 1.69 -8.68
N THR A 350 -37.02 1.93 -7.43
CA THR A 350 -38.40 1.65 -6.96
C THR A 350 -39.39 2.78 -7.31
N ASN A 351 -38.90 3.99 -7.53
CA ASN A 351 -39.73 5.16 -7.89
C ASN A 351 -39.08 5.85 -9.10
N PRO A 352 -39.24 5.30 -10.33
CA PRO A 352 -38.72 5.96 -11.53
C PRO A 352 -39.41 7.32 -11.68
N PRO A 353 -38.68 8.38 -12.13
CA PRO A 353 -39.32 9.67 -12.35
C PRO A 353 -40.47 9.53 -13.34
N ASP A 354 -41.60 10.16 -13.00
CA ASP A 354 -42.88 10.13 -13.72
C ASP A 354 -42.84 10.60 -15.19
N ASP A 355 -41.65 10.94 -15.69
CA ASP A 355 -41.44 11.58 -17.00
C ASP A 355 -41.02 10.61 -18.13
N LYS A 356 -41.11 9.28 -17.89
CA LYS A 356 -40.97 8.32 -19.00
C LYS A 356 -42.38 7.89 -19.45
N PRO A 357 -42.78 8.23 -20.69
CA PRO A 357 -44.04 7.70 -21.23
C PRO A 357 -44.04 6.19 -21.12
N SER A 358 -45.09 5.65 -20.55
CA SER A 358 -45.21 4.22 -20.34
C SER A 358 -45.08 3.51 -21.69
N LEU A 359 -44.41 2.34 -21.71
CA LEU A 359 -44.30 1.52 -22.94
C LEU A 359 -45.67 1.24 -23.57
N VAL A 360 -46.73 1.29 -22.77
CA VAL A 360 -48.14 1.13 -23.19
C VAL A 360 -48.59 2.33 -24.07
N GLU A 361 -48.18 3.55 -23.73
CA GLU A 361 -48.54 4.78 -24.47
C GLU A 361 -47.84 4.89 -25.82
N ASN A 362 -46.64 4.31 -25.96
CA ASN A 362 -45.91 4.23 -27.23
C ASN A 362 -46.48 3.15 -28.16
N VAL A 363 -47.01 2.03 -27.62
CA VAL A 363 -47.64 0.96 -28.40
C VAL A 363 -48.99 1.40 -28.91
N GLU A 364 -49.78 2.16 -28.14
CA GLU A 364 -51.08 2.71 -28.63
C GLU A 364 -50.89 3.74 -29.75
N LYS A 365 -49.82 4.53 -29.76
CA LYS A 365 -49.51 5.50 -30.84
C LYS A 365 -49.02 4.83 -32.12
N GLU A 366 -48.38 3.65 -32.04
CA GLU A 366 -47.94 2.89 -33.22
C GLU A 366 -49.10 2.05 -33.83
N VAL A 367 -50.11 1.71 -33.09
CA VAL A 367 -51.28 0.93 -33.60
C VAL A 367 -52.35 1.83 -34.23
N THR A 368 -52.32 3.14 -33.96
CA THR A 368 -53.30 4.12 -34.46
C THR A 368 -52.77 5.02 -35.58
N SER A 369 -51.52 4.81 -36.04
CA SER A 369 -50.92 5.45 -37.21
C SER A 369 -50.81 4.44 -38.36
#